data_b66f1096bf2e57f714ce8478267cbbf5
#
_entry.id   b66f1096bf2e57f714ce8478267cbbf5
#
_cell.length_a   1.000
_cell.length_b   1.000
_cell.length_c   1.000
_cell.angle_alpha   90.00
_cell.angle_beta   90.00
_cell.angle_gamma   90.00
#
_symmetry.space_group_name_H-M   'P 1'
#
loop_
_entity.id
_entity.type
_entity.pdbx_description
1 polymer ?
#
loop_
_entity_poly.entity_id
_entity_poly.type
_entity_poly.pdbx_seq_one_letter_code
_entity_poly.pdbx_strand_id
1 'polypeptide(L)'
;MSSVAPVRSSDDGSGPARRAGRAVGRALHRPITGPAKGIRRATHAHGAGESGLGKLIELHAINGAGDMMITVALASTVFFSVPTDEARGRVALYLAITMAPFTVLAPVIGPLLDRLPHGRRASMAAAMLARALLAVMMSGAVATGGLQLYPAALGVLVASKSYGVVRSAVVPRLLPPNFSLVKANSRVTLAGLLATGAAAPVAAGLNSIGPQWPLYGACVVFLGGTFAAFTLPHKVDEAKGERRARLSTHEAHSKRPGLRTVSRSVLCGLLANGAMRGLSGFLIFFLAFLLREHPLAGQSAAVSLGIVGVSAGVGNACGTAVGAWLRARAPEAIIASVLCVTLGVAVLAAVFFSGLFVAVLAATAGFCQALAKLSLDAMIQRDVPEAVRTSAFARSETLLQVAWVLGGAIGIVLPLNGVLGMSVAAAIVALGATMAVRGFLSAPRHHPQQRPSRPRVA
;
A
#
# COMPACT_ATOMS: atom_id res chain seq x y z
N MET A 1 -60.80 -56.31 25.55
CA MET A 1 -60.03 -55.68 24.46
C MET A 1 -59.05 -54.72 25.09
N SER A 2 -57.80 -55.16 25.30
CA SER A 2 -56.79 -54.48 26.05
C SER A 2 -55.95 -53.61 25.06
N SER A 3 -55.87 -52.30 25.33
CA SER A 3 -55.03 -51.35 24.61
C SER A 3 -53.63 -51.37 25.22
N VAL A 4 -52.63 -51.77 24.41
CA VAL A 4 -51.21 -51.74 24.79
C VAL A 4 -50.63 -50.41 24.27
N ALA A 5 -50.15 -49.59 25.21
CA ALA A 5 -49.40 -48.37 24.88
C ALA A 5 -47.95 -48.69 24.54
N PRO A 6 -47.29 -47.96 23.57
CA PRO A 6 -45.88 -48.22 23.26
C PRO A 6 -44.97 -47.54 24.27
N VAL A 7 -44.02 -48.35 24.78
CA VAL A 7 -42.91 -47.94 25.64
C VAL A 7 -41.96 -47.02 24.84
N ARG A 8 -41.72 -45.75 25.29
CA ARG A 8 -40.66 -44.88 24.82
C ARG A 8 -39.33 -45.36 25.43
N SER A 9 -38.46 -45.85 24.57
CA SER A 9 -37.04 -46.07 24.91
C SER A 9 -36.30 -44.70 24.92
N SER A 10 -36.01 -44.20 26.11
CA SER A 10 -35.10 -43.11 26.34
C SER A 10 -33.67 -43.66 26.49
N ASP A 11 -32.93 -43.69 25.39
CA ASP A 11 -31.51 -44.02 25.47
C ASP A 11 -30.73 -42.80 24.92
N ASP A 12 -30.49 -41.80 25.78
CA ASP A 12 -29.67 -40.62 25.50
C ASP A 12 -28.29 -40.83 26.12
N GLY A 13 -27.57 -41.80 25.54
CA GLY A 13 -26.21 -42.22 25.91
C GLY A 13 -25.12 -41.23 25.49
N SER A 14 -25.28 -39.91 25.76
CA SER A 14 -24.20 -38.94 25.60
C SER A 14 -23.41 -38.81 26.89
N GLY A 15 -22.35 -39.61 27.04
CA GLY A 15 -21.46 -39.58 28.20
C GLY A 15 -20.81 -38.21 28.44
N PRO A 16 -20.43 -37.92 29.71
CA PRO A 16 -19.89 -36.61 30.12
C PRO A 16 -18.65 -36.18 29.33
N ALA A 17 -17.86 -37.11 28.82
CA ALA A 17 -16.70 -36.83 27.98
C ALA A 17 -17.05 -36.21 26.60
N ARG A 18 -18.16 -36.63 25.96
CA ARG A 18 -18.66 -36.04 24.72
C ARG A 18 -19.27 -34.64 24.94
N ARG A 19 -19.86 -34.36 26.09
CA ARG A 19 -20.37 -33.02 26.46
C ARG A 19 -19.21 -32.08 26.76
N ALA A 20 -18.15 -32.54 27.45
CA ALA A 20 -16.93 -31.75 27.68
C ALA A 20 -16.19 -31.44 26.39
N GLY A 21 -16.00 -32.38 25.47
CA GLY A 21 -15.38 -32.16 24.15
C GLY A 21 -16.14 -31.15 23.28
N ARG A 22 -17.50 -31.20 23.31
CA ARG A 22 -18.33 -30.22 22.60
C ARG A 22 -18.34 -28.84 23.26
N ALA A 23 -18.14 -28.73 24.57
CA ALA A 23 -18.03 -27.48 25.31
C ALA A 23 -16.65 -26.82 25.03
N VAL A 24 -15.57 -27.59 25.08
CA VAL A 24 -14.19 -27.12 24.75
C VAL A 24 -14.11 -26.71 23.26
N GLY A 25 -14.66 -27.50 22.36
CA GLY A 25 -14.72 -27.12 20.92
C GLY A 25 -15.52 -25.81 20.68
N ARG A 26 -16.63 -25.60 21.42
CA ARG A 26 -17.41 -24.37 21.36
C ARG A 26 -16.70 -23.17 22.01
N ALA A 27 -15.95 -23.38 23.08
CA ALA A 27 -15.17 -22.35 23.75
C ALA A 27 -13.97 -21.90 22.91
N LEU A 28 -13.32 -22.80 22.19
CA LEU A 28 -12.22 -22.50 21.26
C LEU A 28 -12.69 -21.84 19.95
N HIS A 29 -13.91 -22.19 19.47
CA HIS A 29 -14.46 -21.58 18.25
C HIS A 29 -15.14 -20.20 18.44
N ARG A 30 -15.63 -19.89 19.65
CA ARG A 30 -16.35 -18.64 19.94
C ARG A 30 -15.48 -17.37 19.79
N PRO A 31 -14.22 -17.30 20.26
CA PRO A 31 -13.43 -16.06 20.13
C PRO A 31 -13.01 -15.75 18.68
N ILE A 32 -12.94 -16.75 17.80
CA ILE A 32 -12.50 -16.56 16.39
C ILE A 32 -13.70 -16.23 15.48
N THR A 33 -14.88 -16.80 15.74
CA THR A 33 -16.05 -16.61 14.86
C THR A 33 -16.75 -15.26 15.06
N GLY A 34 -16.64 -14.65 16.23
CA GLY A 34 -17.24 -13.34 16.52
C GLY A 34 -16.58 -12.19 15.74
N PRO A 35 -15.26 -11.97 15.88
CA PRO A 35 -14.52 -10.97 15.11
C PRO A 35 -14.58 -11.22 13.60
N ALA A 36 -14.45 -12.47 13.14
CA ALA A 36 -14.55 -12.81 11.72
C ALA A 36 -15.92 -12.45 11.12
N LYS A 37 -17.02 -12.69 11.84
CA LYS A 37 -18.37 -12.27 11.41
C LYS A 37 -18.51 -10.74 11.39
N GLY A 38 -17.92 -10.02 12.35
CA GLY A 38 -17.88 -8.56 12.39
C GLY A 38 -17.14 -7.97 11.20
N ILE A 39 -15.95 -8.47 10.92
CA ILE A 39 -15.13 -8.06 9.76
C ILE A 39 -15.90 -8.32 8.47
N ARG A 40 -16.47 -9.54 8.32
CA ARG A 40 -17.23 -9.89 7.12
C ARG A 40 -18.49 -9.03 6.93
N ARG A 41 -19.19 -8.64 7.99
CA ARG A 41 -20.29 -7.67 7.92
C ARG A 41 -19.81 -6.30 7.43
N ALA A 42 -18.68 -5.83 7.93
CA ALA A 42 -18.11 -4.53 7.53
C ALA A 42 -17.62 -4.54 6.07
N THR A 43 -16.93 -5.61 5.64
CA THR A 43 -16.39 -5.73 4.26
C THR A 43 -17.49 -5.92 3.23
N HIS A 44 -18.61 -6.60 3.58
CA HIS A 44 -19.72 -6.91 2.70
C HIS A 44 -20.88 -5.90 2.78
N ALA A 45 -20.77 -4.85 3.59
CA ALA A 45 -21.81 -3.84 3.77
C ALA A 45 -22.05 -3.01 2.49
N HIS A 46 -23.30 -2.51 2.32
CA HIS A 46 -23.72 -1.63 1.23
C HIS A 46 -23.58 -2.25 -0.17
N GLY A 47 -23.94 -3.53 -0.33
CA GLY A 47 -23.90 -4.23 -1.62
C GLY A 47 -22.52 -4.72 -2.05
N ALA A 48 -21.48 -4.49 -1.25
CA ALA A 48 -20.12 -4.96 -1.55
C ALA A 48 -20.00 -6.50 -1.56
N GLY A 49 -20.85 -7.20 -0.81
CA GLY A 49 -20.93 -8.66 -0.81
C GLY A 49 -21.42 -9.22 -2.14
N GLU A 50 -22.54 -8.70 -2.64
CA GLU A 50 -23.18 -9.14 -3.87
C GLU A 50 -22.36 -8.78 -5.12
N SER A 51 -21.74 -7.62 -5.12
CA SER A 51 -20.86 -7.18 -6.21
C SER A 51 -19.52 -7.93 -6.29
N GLY A 52 -19.11 -8.60 -5.20
CA GLY A 52 -17.81 -9.25 -5.07
C GLY A 52 -16.68 -8.30 -4.59
N LEU A 53 -16.96 -7.03 -4.37
CA LEU A 53 -16.00 -6.06 -3.82
C LEU A 53 -15.54 -6.49 -2.42
N GLY A 54 -16.42 -7.06 -1.59
CA GLY A 54 -16.08 -7.59 -0.28
C GLY A 54 -14.98 -8.65 -0.33
N LYS A 55 -15.04 -9.58 -1.28
CA LYS A 55 -14.01 -10.60 -1.51
C LYS A 55 -12.67 -10.00 -1.94
N LEU A 56 -12.70 -8.94 -2.75
CA LEU A 56 -11.47 -8.22 -3.13
C LEU A 56 -10.86 -7.48 -1.93
N ILE A 57 -11.68 -6.91 -1.06
CA ILE A 57 -11.24 -6.28 0.20
C ILE A 57 -10.54 -7.32 1.08
N GLU A 58 -11.14 -8.49 1.27
CA GLU A 58 -10.56 -9.60 2.03
C GLU A 58 -9.24 -10.08 1.41
N LEU A 59 -9.20 -10.26 0.09
CA LEU A 59 -7.99 -10.65 -0.63
C LEU A 59 -6.86 -9.62 -0.46
N HIS A 60 -7.18 -8.34 -0.46
CA HIS A 60 -6.18 -7.30 -0.26
C HIS A 60 -5.71 -7.21 1.21
N ALA A 61 -6.58 -7.52 2.16
CA ALA A 61 -6.19 -7.68 3.56
C ALA A 61 -5.18 -8.84 3.74
N ILE A 62 -5.44 -10.00 3.11
CA ILE A 62 -4.52 -11.14 3.07
C ILE A 62 -3.18 -10.73 2.45
N ASN A 63 -3.22 -9.97 1.36
CA ASN A 63 -2.01 -9.42 0.72
C ASN A 63 -1.19 -8.57 1.71
N GLY A 64 -1.81 -7.62 2.39
CA GLY A 64 -1.12 -6.75 3.35
C GLY A 64 -0.53 -7.52 4.54
N ALA A 65 -1.25 -8.53 5.05
CA ALA A 65 -0.75 -9.38 6.13
C ALA A 65 0.48 -10.18 5.72
N GLY A 66 0.46 -10.81 4.54
CA GLY A 66 1.59 -11.58 4.02
C GLY A 66 2.81 -10.71 3.74
N ASP A 67 2.61 -9.54 3.12
CA ASP A 67 3.70 -8.57 2.86
C ASP A 67 4.34 -8.09 4.18
N MET A 68 3.56 -7.90 5.25
CA MET A 68 4.10 -7.52 6.57
C MET A 68 4.95 -8.62 7.19
N MET A 69 4.55 -9.89 7.08
CA MET A 69 5.32 -11.02 7.58
C MET A 69 6.69 -11.12 6.89
N ILE A 70 6.74 -10.96 5.56
CA ILE A 70 8.01 -10.92 4.82
C ILE A 70 8.85 -9.71 5.27
N THR A 71 8.22 -8.55 5.45
CA THR A 71 8.92 -7.32 5.89
C THR A 71 9.60 -7.51 7.24
N VAL A 72 8.92 -8.13 8.21
CA VAL A 72 9.50 -8.42 9.54
C VAL A 72 10.68 -9.39 9.44
N ALA A 73 10.55 -10.47 8.66
CA ALA A 73 11.63 -11.43 8.45
C ALA A 73 12.87 -10.79 7.82
N LEU A 74 12.68 -9.99 6.78
CA LEU A 74 13.79 -9.28 6.11
C LEU A 74 14.40 -8.23 7.03
N ALA A 75 13.60 -7.46 7.75
CA ALA A 75 14.10 -6.47 8.70
C ALA A 75 14.93 -7.12 9.80
N SER A 76 14.49 -8.25 10.37
CA SER A 76 15.22 -8.97 11.41
C SER A 76 16.59 -9.45 10.91
N THR A 77 16.68 -9.96 9.68
CA THR A 77 17.89 -10.53 9.12
C THR A 77 18.83 -9.49 8.52
N VAL A 78 18.32 -8.58 7.69
CA VAL A 78 19.14 -7.61 6.96
C VAL A 78 19.54 -6.44 7.84
N PHE A 79 18.66 -6.05 8.78
CA PHE A 79 18.82 -4.83 9.56
C PHE A 79 19.29 -5.09 11.00
N PHE A 80 18.64 -6.03 11.73
CA PHE A 80 18.93 -6.22 13.16
C PHE A 80 20.02 -7.25 13.48
N SER A 81 20.35 -8.17 12.57
CA SER A 81 21.28 -9.26 12.84
C SER A 81 22.76 -8.90 12.68
N VAL A 82 23.08 -7.72 12.15
CA VAL A 82 24.45 -7.30 11.82
C VAL A 82 24.78 -5.93 12.45
N PRO A 83 26.08 -5.57 12.64
CA PRO A 83 26.48 -4.23 13.07
C PRO A 83 25.92 -3.14 12.16
N THR A 84 25.72 -1.92 12.70
CA THR A 84 25.04 -0.82 12.00
C THR A 84 25.71 -0.45 10.68
N ASP A 85 27.04 -0.41 10.62
CA ASP A 85 27.76 -0.04 9.38
C ASP A 85 27.57 -1.09 8.29
N GLU A 86 27.60 -2.37 8.65
CA GLU A 86 27.30 -3.46 7.72
C GLU A 86 25.84 -3.47 7.29
N ALA A 87 24.91 -3.18 8.22
CA ALA A 87 23.49 -3.04 7.91
C ALA A 87 23.23 -1.90 6.92
N ARG A 88 23.95 -0.77 7.02
CA ARG A 88 23.86 0.32 6.03
C ARG A 88 24.19 -0.15 4.62
N GLY A 89 25.29 -0.88 4.46
CA GLY A 89 25.70 -1.45 3.17
C GLY A 89 24.68 -2.44 2.62
N ARG A 90 24.17 -3.36 3.44
CA ARG A 90 23.14 -4.34 3.06
C ARG A 90 21.81 -3.67 2.69
N VAL A 91 21.38 -2.68 3.45
CA VAL A 91 20.17 -1.91 3.16
C VAL A 91 20.33 -1.05 1.89
N ALA A 92 21.50 -0.44 1.68
CA ALA A 92 21.79 0.28 0.44
C ALA A 92 21.74 -0.63 -0.79
N LEU A 93 22.32 -1.83 -0.70
CA LEU A 93 22.26 -2.84 -1.76
C LEU A 93 20.79 -3.29 -2.01
N TYR A 94 20.04 -3.57 -0.96
CA TYR A 94 18.61 -3.88 -1.06
C TYR A 94 17.83 -2.76 -1.76
N LEU A 95 18.09 -1.51 -1.38
CA LEU A 95 17.46 -0.33 -1.98
C LEU A 95 17.81 -0.20 -3.48
N ALA A 96 19.06 -0.42 -3.85
CA ALA A 96 19.51 -0.41 -5.24
C ALA A 96 18.83 -1.52 -6.07
N ILE A 97 18.76 -2.73 -5.53
CA ILE A 97 18.09 -3.87 -6.17
C ILE A 97 16.58 -3.61 -6.33
N THR A 98 15.93 -3.00 -5.35
CA THR A 98 14.50 -2.67 -5.44
C THR A 98 14.18 -1.64 -6.51
N MET A 99 15.19 -0.89 -7.00
CA MET A 99 15.06 0.03 -8.13
C MET A 99 15.04 -0.65 -9.48
N ALA A 100 15.72 -1.78 -9.64
CA ALA A 100 15.82 -2.49 -10.89
C ALA A 100 14.45 -2.80 -11.55
N PRO A 101 13.41 -3.26 -10.81
CA PRO A 101 12.10 -3.50 -11.41
C PRO A 101 11.43 -2.25 -11.94
N PHE A 102 11.61 -1.10 -11.28
CA PHE A 102 10.94 0.13 -11.72
C PHE A 102 11.52 0.64 -13.02
N THR A 103 12.80 0.39 -13.27
CA THR A 103 13.45 0.76 -14.52
C THR A 103 13.07 -0.19 -15.66
N VAL A 104 12.96 -1.50 -15.37
CA VAL A 104 12.74 -2.54 -16.38
C VAL A 104 11.25 -2.88 -16.55
N LEU A 105 10.47 -2.90 -15.46
CA LEU A 105 9.09 -3.38 -15.45
C LEU A 105 8.07 -2.28 -15.76
N ALA A 106 8.36 -1.01 -15.50
CA ALA A 106 7.43 0.07 -15.83
C ALA A 106 7.03 0.09 -17.33
N PRO A 107 7.94 -0.09 -18.29
CA PRO A 107 7.56 -0.21 -19.70
C PRO A 107 6.98 -1.58 -20.08
N VAL A 108 7.19 -2.64 -19.29
CA VAL A 108 6.83 -4.02 -19.64
C VAL A 108 5.51 -4.45 -18.98
N ILE A 109 5.23 -4.02 -17.74
CA ILE A 109 4.01 -4.44 -17.00
C ILE A 109 2.74 -3.98 -17.72
N GLY A 110 2.68 -2.76 -18.24
CA GLY A 110 1.53 -2.27 -18.98
C GLY A 110 1.18 -3.17 -20.16
N PRO A 111 2.08 -3.33 -21.16
CA PRO A 111 1.85 -4.20 -22.31
C PRO A 111 1.63 -5.67 -21.97
N LEU A 112 2.26 -6.20 -20.90
CA LEU A 112 2.07 -7.58 -20.46
C LEU A 112 0.64 -7.79 -19.93
N LEU A 113 0.12 -6.84 -19.17
CA LEU A 113 -1.25 -6.90 -18.63
C LEU A 113 -2.31 -6.67 -19.71
N ASP A 114 -2.01 -5.84 -20.72
CA ASP A 114 -2.88 -5.65 -21.89
C ASP A 114 -3.00 -6.93 -22.74
N ARG A 115 -2.00 -7.82 -22.65
CA ARG A 115 -2.01 -9.16 -23.30
C ARG A 115 -2.78 -10.22 -22.52
N LEU A 116 -3.18 -9.94 -21.26
CA LEU A 116 -3.93 -10.86 -20.40
C LEU A 116 -5.36 -10.33 -20.15
N PRO A 117 -6.19 -10.12 -21.22
CA PRO A 117 -7.54 -9.60 -21.05
C PRO A 117 -8.47 -10.60 -20.32
N HIS A 118 -8.12 -11.89 -20.35
CA HIS A 118 -8.83 -13.00 -19.73
C HIS A 118 -7.90 -13.63 -18.69
N GLY A 119 -8.32 -13.71 -17.41
CA GLY A 119 -7.53 -14.39 -16.38
C GLY A 119 -6.96 -13.47 -15.29
N ARG A 120 -7.63 -12.36 -14.99
CA ARG A 120 -7.23 -11.47 -13.87
C ARG A 120 -7.23 -12.19 -12.53
N ARG A 121 -8.18 -13.11 -12.30
CA ARG A 121 -8.19 -13.96 -11.11
C ARG A 121 -6.97 -14.87 -11.06
N ALA A 122 -6.65 -15.50 -12.19
CA ALA A 122 -5.45 -16.34 -12.30
C ALA A 122 -4.16 -15.54 -12.11
N SER A 123 -4.09 -14.30 -12.65
CA SER A 123 -2.94 -13.41 -12.46
C SER A 123 -2.77 -13.00 -10.99
N MET A 124 -3.86 -12.70 -10.28
CA MET A 124 -3.81 -12.40 -8.85
C MET A 124 -3.39 -13.63 -8.04
N ALA A 125 -3.94 -14.81 -8.37
CA ALA A 125 -3.57 -16.07 -7.74
C ALA A 125 -2.10 -16.42 -7.99
N ALA A 126 -1.61 -16.25 -9.21
CA ALA A 126 -0.21 -16.50 -9.57
C ALA A 126 0.75 -15.55 -8.81
N ALA A 127 0.39 -14.29 -8.66
CA ALA A 127 1.17 -13.33 -7.87
C ALA A 127 1.21 -13.69 -6.38
N MET A 128 0.12 -14.24 -5.82
CA MET A 128 0.10 -14.76 -4.45
C MET A 128 0.93 -16.03 -4.32
N LEU A 129 0.75 -16.99 -5.23
CA LEU A 129 1.49 -18.26 -5.23
C LEU A 129 2.99 -18.03 -5.39
N ALA A 130 3.40 -17.14 -6.30
CA ALA A 130 4.81 -16.79 -6.48
C ALA A 130 5.42 -16.28 -5.17
N ARG A 131 4.71 -15.42 -4.42
CA ARG A 131 5.19 -14.94 -3.11
C ARG A 131 5.21 -16.02 -2.04
N ALA A 132 4.27 -16.96 -2.06
CA ALA A 132 4.28 -18.11 -1.15
C ALA A 132 5.54 -18.97 -1.40
N LEU A 133 5.86 -19.26 -2.65
CA LEU A 133 7.05 -20.03 -3.02
C LEU A 133 8.35 -19.29 -2.68
N LEU A 134 8.40 -17.97 -2.98
CA LEU A 134 9.55 -17.13 -2.64
C LEU A 134 9.75 -17.01 -1.12
N ALA A 135 8.68 -16.96 -0.33
CA ALA A 135 8.77 -16.97 1.12
C ALA A 135 9.40 -18.25 1.66
N VAL A 136 9.06 -19.41 1.08
CA VAL A 136 9.70 -20.69 1.43
C VAL A 136 11.18 -20.69 1.01
N MET A 137 11.51 -20.22 -0.19
CA MET A 137 12.91 -20.09 -0.63
C MET A 137 13.72 -19.19 0.30
N MET A 138 13.13 -18.06 0.72
CA MET A 138 13.77 -17.11 1.62
C MET A 138 13.96 -17.69 3.02
N SER A 139 13.11 -18.61 3.49
CA SER A 139 13.19 -19.15 4.85
C SER A 139 14.53 -19.89 5.11
N GLY A 140 15.06 -20.58 4.11
CA GLY A 140 16.40 -21.17 4.18
C GLY A 140 17.53 -20.15 4.13
N ALA A 141 17.37 -19.10 3.32
CA ALA A 141 18.41 -18.07 3.13
C ALA A 141 18.46 -17.07 4.30
N VAL A 142 17.36 -16.84 4.99
CA VAL A 142 17.28 -15.96 6.17
C VAL A 142 18.14 -16.49 7.32
N ALA A 143 18.20 -17.82 7.52
CA ALA A 143 19.00 -18.43 8.56
C ALA A 143 20.52 -18.27 8.34
N THR A 144 20.94 -18.16 7.09
CA THR A 144 22.36 -18.06 6.70
C THR A 144 22.82 -16.65 6.33
N GLY A 145 21.88 -15.69 6.18
CA GLY A 145 22.17 -14.35 5.68
C GLY A 145 22.67 -14.32 4.22
N GLY A 146 22.37 -15.38 3.47
CA GLY A 146 22.90 -15.61 2.11
C GLY A 146 22.44 -14.57 1.08
N LEU A 147 23.27 -14.32 0.05
CA LEU A 147 22.98 -13.38 -1.05
C LEU A 147 21.71 -13.74 -1.81
N GLN A 148 21.20 -14.96 -1.70
CA GLN A 148 19.95 -15.41 -2.32
C GLN A 148 18.71 -14.66 -1.83
N LEU A 149 18.77 -13.99 -0.66
CA LEU A 149 17.70 -13.14 -0.14
C LEU A 149 17.36 -12.00 -1.08
N TYR A 150 18.36 -11.41 -1.75
CA TYR A 150 18.15 -10.23 -2.59
C TYR A 150 17.33 -10.52 -3.86
N PRO A 151 17.67 -11.53 -4.68
CA PRO A 151 16.86 -11.87 -5.85
C PRO A 151 15.48 -12.41 -5.44
N ALA A 152 15.35 -13.12 -4.33
CA ALA A 152 14.05 -13.57 -3.84
C ALA A 152 13.17 -12.39 -3.36
N ALA A 153 13.73 -11.43 -2.63
CA ALA A 153 13.04 -10.22 -2.23
C ALA A 153 12.62 -9.37 -3.44
N LEU A 154 13.48 -9.30 -4.48
CA LEU A 154 13.13 -8.69 -5.75
C LEU A 154 11.93 -9.38 -6.40
N GLY A 155 11.92 -10.71 -6.45
CA GLY A 155 10.79 -11.50 -6.97
C GLY A 155 9.49 -11.21 -6.20
N VAL A 156 9.55 -11.13 -4.87
CA VAL A 156 8.42 -10.74 -4.01
C VAL A 156 7.91 -9.34 -4.39
N LEU A 157 8.81 -8.38 -4.56
CA LEU A 157 8.44 -7.02 -4.93
C LEU A 157 7.76 -6.97 -6.30
N VAL A 158 8.30 -7.68 -7.30
CA VAL A 158 7.73 -7.79 -8.65
C VAL A 158 6.32 -8.38 -8.58
N ALA A 159 6.14 -9.49 -7.86
CA ALA A 159 4.85 -10.15 -7.70
C ALA A 159 3.84 -9.25 -6.96
N SER A 160 4.28 -8.52 -5.92
CA SER A 160 3.45 -7.56 -5.18
C SER A 160 3.00 -6.39 -6.07
N LYS A 161 3.89 -5.85 -6.91
CA LYS A 161 3.53 -4.79 -7.87
C LYS A 161 2.58 -5.30 -8.96
N SER A 162 2.81 -6.49 -9.50
CA SER A 162 1.92 -7.13 -10.47
C SER A 162 0.52 -7.32 -9.90
N TYR A 163 0.40 -7.81 -8.66
CA TYR A 163 -0.87 -7.88 -7.94
C TYR A 163 -1.55 -6.51 -7.84
N GLY A 164 -0.81 -5.47 -7.46
CA GLY A 164 -1.32 -4.09 -7.31
C GLY A 164 -1.92 -3.54 -8.60
N VAL A 165 -1.26 -3.78 -9.74
CA VAL A 165 -1.74 -3.34 -11.06
C VAL A 165 -3.02 -4.08 -11.45
N VAL A 166 -3.05 -5.42 -11.33
CA VAL A 166 -4.25 -6.21 -11.63
C VAL A 166 -5.40 -5.80 -10.72
N ARG A 167 -5.15 -5.58 -9.41
CA ARG A 167 -6.15 -5.09 -8.46
C ARG A 167 -6.78 -3.77 -8.92
N SER A 168 -5.97 -2.82 -9.39
CA SER A 168 -6.49 -1.52 -9.85
C SER A 168 -7.44 -1.66 -11.05
N ALA A 169 -7.22 -2.63 -11.92
CA ALA A 169 -8.10 -2.96 -13.04
C ALA A 169 -9.37 -3.73 -12.62
N VAL A 170 -9.32 -4.44 -11.49
CA VAL A 170 -10.45 -5.25 -10.97
C VAL A 170 -11.44 -4.40 -10.17
N VAL A 171 -10.97 -3.41 -9.38
CA VAL A 171 -11.84 -2.58 -8.53
C VAL A 171 -13.02 -1.97 -9.29
N PRO A 172 -12.86 -1.32 -10.45
CA PRO A 172 -14.00 -0.72 -11.18
C PRO A 172 -15.06 -1.74 -11.59
N ARG A 173 -14.68 -3.00 -11.84
CA ARG A 173 -15.58 -4.08 -12.29
C ARG A 173 -16.43 -4.66 -11.17
N LEU A 174 -16.01 -4.46 -9.93
CA LEU A 174 -16.68 -4.95 -8.73
C LEU A 174 -17.47 -3.84 -8.00
N LEU A 175 -17.61 -2.66 -8.61
CA LEU A 175 -18.36 -1.58 -8.00
C LEU A 175 -19.85 -1.93 -7.89
N PRO A 176 -20.45 -1.79 -6.69
CA PRO A 176 -21.91 -1.83 -6.54
C PRO A 176 -22.58 -0.63 -7.22
N PRO A 177 -23.86 -0.72 -7.60
CA PRO A 177 -24.64 0.43 -8.03
C PRO A 177 -24.56 1.54 -6.96
N ASN A 178 -24.43 2.80 -7.38
CA ASN A 178 -24.32 3.97 -6.50
C ASN A 178 -23.07 4.04 -5.60
N PHE A 179 -22.03 3.25 -5.89
CA PHE A 179 -20.77 3.26 -5.12
C PHE A 179 -19.67 3.95 -5.91
N SER A 180 -19.05 5.00 -5.34
CA SER A 180 -17.96 5.69 -6.04
C SER A 180 -16.67 4.86 -6.02
N LEU A 181 -15.88 4.97 -7.10
CA LEU A 181 -14.57 4.32 -7.21
C LEU A 181 -13.62 4.74 -6.09
N VAL A 182 -13.69 6.01 -5.67
CA VAL A 182 -12.90 6.56 -4.55
C VAL A 182 -13.24 5.82 -3.25
N LYS A 183 -14.53 5.63 -2.97
CA LYS A 183 -14.99 4.92 -1.76
C LYS A 183 -14.59 3.44 -1.78
N ALA A 184 -14.63 2.80 -2.95
CA ALA A 184 -14.16 1.42 -3.11
C ALA A 184 -12.67 1.29 -2.85
N ASN A 185 -11.85 2.14 -3.50
CA ASN A 185 -10.40 2.15 -3.30
C ASN A 185 -10.02 2.45 -1.85
N SER A 186 -10.68 3.40 -1.19
CA SER A 186 -10.44 3.71 0.23
C SER A 186 -10.71 2.50 1.12
N ARG A 187 -11.81 1.76 0.90
CA ARG A 187 -12.10 0.55 1.68
C ARG A 187 -11.08 -0.55 1.46
N VAL A 188 -10.68 -0.78 0.21
CA VAL A 188 -9.65 -1.78 -0.13
C VAL A 188 -8.32 -1.41 0.54
N THR A 189 -7.87 -0.16 0.40
CA THR A 189 -6.61 0.32 0.98
C THR A 189 -6.64 0.27 2.51
N LEU A 190 -7.73 0.70 3.13
CA LEU A 190 -7.88 0.67 4.58
C LEU A 190 -7.84 -0.76 5.13
N ALA A 191 -8.51 -1.70 4.47
CA ALA A 191 -8.47 -3.12 4.88
C ALA A 191 -7.06 -3.70 4.79
N GLY A 192 -6.31 -3.38 3.72
CA GLY A 192 -4.91 -3.76 3.60
C GLY A 192 -4.05 -3.19 4.73
N LEU A 193 -4.21 -1.90 5.04
CA LEU A 193 -3.46 -1.24 6.10
C LEU A 193 -3.78 -1.80 7.50
N LEU A 194 -5.06 -2.03 7.80
CA LEU A 194 -5.47 -2.65 9.07
C LEU A 194 -4.93 -4.08 9.20
N ALA A 195 -4.97 -4.87 8.12
CA ALA A 195 -4.43 -6.22 8.11
C ALA A 195 -2.90 -6.22 8.28
N THR A 196 -2.19 -5.29 7.64
CA THR A 196 -0.75 -5.08 7.84
C THR A 196 -0.43 -4.76 9.31
N GLY A 197 -1.18 -3.83 9.92
CA GLY A 197 -1.03 -3.47 11.34
C GLY A 197 -1.32 -4.63 12.28
N ALA A 198 -2.35 -5.42 12.01
CA ALA A 198 -2.69 -6.60 12.80
C ALA A 198 -1.68 -7.76 12.62
N ALA A 199 -1.10 -7.89 11.44
CA ALA A 199 -0.10 -8.91 11.15
C ALA A 199 1.28 -8.59 11.77
N ALA A 200 1.59 -7.32 12.03
CA ALA A 200 2.89 -6.91 12.57
C ALA A 200 3.24 -7.57 13.93
N PRO A 201 2.39 -7.53 14.97
CA PRO A 201 2.66 -8.21 16.24
C PRO A 201 2.71 -9.74 16.09
N VAL A 202 1.91 -10.33 15.19
CA VAL A 202 1.95 -11.77 14.90
C VAL A 202 3.28 -12.14 14.28
N ALA A 203 3.73 -11.37 13.28
CA ALA A 203 5.03 -11.57 12.63
C ALA A 203 6.20 -11.40 13.63
N ALA A 204 6.13 -10.38 14.51
CA ALA A 204 7.12 -10.19 15.57
C ALA A 204 7.16 -11.36 16.56
N GLY A 205 5.98 -11.87 16.96
CA GLY A 205 5.87 -13.07 17.81
C GLY A 205 6.44 -14.32 17.12
N LEU A 206 6.19 -14.51 15.84
CA LEU A 206 6.80 -15.61 15.07
C LEU A 206 8.32 -15.43 14.97
N ASN A 207 8.79 -14.20 14.78
CA ASN A 207 10.22 -13.89 14.68
C ASN A 207 10.97 -14.16 15.98
N SER A 208 10.32 -14.09 17.15
CA SER A 208 10.94 -14.43 18.44
C SER A 208 11.25 -15.94 18.56
N ILE A 209 10.57 -16.79 17.79
CA ILE A 209 10.85 -18.23 17.69
C ILE A 209 12.06 -18.46 16.76
N GLY A 210 12.16 -17.67 15.70
CA GLY A 210 13.26 -17.71 14.74
C GLY A 210 12.93 -16.90 13.47
N PRO A 211 13.95 -16.38 12.75
CA PRO A 211 13.75 -15.46 11.63
C PRO A 211 13.02 -16.10 10.43
N GLN A 212 12.99 -17.42 10.31
CA GLN A 212 12.28 -18.17 9.26
C GLN A 212 10.77 -18.30 9.53
N TRP A 213 10.31 -18.19 10.78
CA TRP A 213 8.91 -18.42 11.13
C TRP A 213 7.93 -17.41 10.52
N PRO A 214 8.23 -16.11 10.46
CA PRO A 214 7.37 -15.16 9.74
C PRO A 214 7.22 -15.52 8.25
N LEU A 215 8.24 -16.11 7.62
CA LEU A 215 8.20 -16.53 6.21
C LEU A 215 7.30 -17.75 6.00
N TYR A 216 7.31 -18.71 6.93
CA TYR A 216 6.33 -19.80 6.92
C TYR A 216 4.90 -19.28 7.12
N GLY A 217 4.72 -18.31 8.03
CA GLY A 217 3.45 -17.61 8.20
C GLY A 217 3.00 -16.90 6.92
N ALA A 218 3.92 -16.18 6.25
CA ALA A 218 3.66 -15.54 4.96
C ALA A 218 3.26 -16.56 3.87
N CYS A 219 3.95 -17.70 3.80
CA CYS A 219 3.60 -18.78 2.87
C CYS A 219 2.15 -19.24 3.07
N VAL A 220 1.74 -19.55 4.29
CA VAL A 220 0.37 -19.98 4.61
C VAL A 220 -0.65 -18.90 4.22
N VAL A 221 -0.37 -17.64 4.56
CA VAL A 221 -1.23 -16.49 4.24
C VAL A 221 -1.38 -16.33 2.73
N PHE A 222 -0.29 -16.38 1.96
CA PHE A 222 -0.33 -16.24 0.52
C PHE A 222 -0.94 -17.45 -0.19
N LEU A 223 -0.78 -18.67 0.33
CA LEU A 223 -1.52 -19.84 -0.17
C LEU A 223 -3.02 -19.64 0.03
N GLY A 224 -3.45 -19.18 1.21
CA GLY A 224 -4.85 -18.80 1.44
C GLY A 224 -5.32 -17.71 0.47
N GLY A 225 -4.48 -16.71 0.19
CA GLY A 225 -4.73 -15.68 -0.80
C GLY A 225 -4.85 -16.21 -2.24
N THR A 226 -4.06 -17.21 -2.59
CA THR A 226 -4.15 -17.90 -3.90
C THR A 226 -5.53 -18.51 -4.11
N PHE A 227 -6.03 -19.26 -3.12
CA PHE A 227 -7.38 -19.82 -3.16
C PHE A 227 -8.46 -18.72 -3.13
N ALA A 228 -8.29 -17.70 -2.29
CA ALA A 228 -9.23 -16.59 -2.22
C ALA A 228 -9.36 -15.83 -3.55
N ALA A 229 -8.30 -15.69 -4.33
CA ALA A 229 -8.33 -15.05 -5.65
C ALA A 229 -9.28 -15.78 -6.61
N PHE A 230 -9.35 -17.09 -6.59
CA PHE A 230 -10.29 -17.86 -7.42
C PHE A 230 -11.75 -17.74 -6.96
N THR A 231 -12.01 -17.30 -5.74
CA THR A 231 -13.39 -17.04 -5.26
C THR A 231 -13.99 -15.74 -5.77
N LEU A 232 -13.20 -14.89 -6.43
CA LEU A 232 -13.70 -13.66 -7.06
C LEU A 232 -14.71 -14.00 -8.17
N PRO A 233 -15.74 -13.15 -8.39
CA PRO A 233 -16.75 -13.37 -9.43
C PRO A 233 -16.14 -13.47 -10.84
N HIS A 234 -16.71 -14.32 -11.68
CA HIS A 234 -16.27 -14.51 -13.07
C HIS A 234 -16.29 -13.23 -13.93
N LYS A 235 -17.17 -12.28 -13.62
CA LYS A 235 -17.25 -10.97 -14.29
C LYS A 235 -15.94 -10.17 -14.28
N VAL A 236 -15.00 -10.51 -13.36
CA VAL A 236 -13.66 -9.89 -13.30
C VAL A 236 -12.85 -10.23 -14.55
N ASP A 237 -13.03 -11.43 -15.10
CA ASP A 237 -12.30 -11.95 -16.26
C ASP A 237 -13.01 -11.62 -17.59
N GLU A 238 -14.25 -11.05 -17.58
CA GLU A 238 -14.95 -10.67 -18.78
C GLU A 238 -14.35 -9.41 -19.41
N ALA A 239 -14.04 -9.48 -20.71
CA ALA A 239 -13.48 -8.36 -21.48
C ALA A 239 -14.56 -7.34 -21.94
N LYS A 240 -15.80 -7.39 -21.43
CA LYS A 240 -16.89 -6.49 -21.84
C LYS A 240 -16.51 -5.03 -21.63
N GLY A 241 -16.47 -4.26 -22.69
CA GLY A 241 -16.23 -2.81 -22.67
C GLY A 241 -14.78 -2.36 -22.87
N GLU A 242 -13.80 -3.25 -22.93
CA GLU A 242 -12.45 -2.89 -23.34
C GLU A 242 -12.34 -2.96 -24.85
N ARG A 243 -12.37 -1.80 -25.51
CA ARG A 243 -11.79 -1.70 -26.85
C ARG A 243 -10.32 -2.08 -26.67
N ARG A 244 -9.87 -3.16 -27.33
CA ARG A 244 -8.44 -3.41 -27.52
C ARG A 244 -7.85 -2.08 -27.99
N ALA A 245 -6.91 -1.52 -27.24
CA ALA A 245 -6.04 -0.51 -27.77
C ALA A 245 -5.24 -1.23 -28.86
N ARG A 246 -5.81 -1.26 -30.06
CA ARG A 246 -5.06 -1.66 -31.27
C ARG A 246 -3.95 -0.64 -31.35
N LEU A 247 -2.70 -1.10 -31.23
CA LEU A 247 -1.57 -0.46 -31.83
C LEU A 247 -1.83 -0.52 -33.34
N SER A 248 -2.76 0.30 -33.83
CA SER A 248 -2.94 0.50 -35.26
C SER A 248 -1.76 1.34 -35.70
N THR A 249 -0.83 0.68 -36.34
CA THR A 249 0.30 1.27 -37.07
C THR A 249 -0.14 2.14 -38.25
N HIS A 250 -1.42 2.37 -38.43
CA HIS A 250 -1.97 3.15 -39.54
C HIS A 250 -3.09 4.06 -39.10
N GLU A 251 -2.75 5.11 -38.35
CA GLU A 251 -3.41 6.40 -38.53
C GLU A 251 -2.34 7.47 -38.53
N ALA A 252 -2.10 7.95 -39.75
CA ALA A 252 -1.14 8.99 -40.08
C ALA A 252 -1.47 10.31 -39.36
N HIS A 253 -0.44 10.96 -38.81
CA HIS A 253 -0.31 12.41 -38.72
C HIS A 253 -1.23 13.21 -37.81
N SER A 254 -1.76 12.68 -36.71
CA SER A 254 -2.00 13.58 -35.58
C SER A 254 -0.76 13.52 -34.68
N LYS A 255 -0.09 14.66 -34.48
CA LYS A 255 1.06 14.82 -33.55
C LYS A 255 0.65 14.19 -32.24
N ARG A 256 1.27 13.03 -31.90
CA ARG A 256 1.04 12.38 -30.59
C ARG A 256 1.27 13.45 -29.52
N PRO A 257 0.28 13.72 -28.64
CA PRO A 257 0.49 14.66 -27.56
C PRO A 257 1.65 14.16 -26.72
N GLY A 258 2.78 14.82 -26.81
CA GLY A 258 3.99 14.50 -26.04
C GLY A 258 3.82 14.99 -24.60
N LEU A 259 4.83 14.76 -23.74
CA LEU A 259 4.87 15.29 -22.36
C LEU A 259 4.70 16.81 -22.25
N ARG A 260 4.86 17.55 -23.35
CA ARG A 260 4.59 19.00 -23.44
C ARG A 260 3.11 19.38 -23.30
N THR A 261 2.18 18.40 -23.35
CA THR A 261 0.74 18.58 -23.12
C THR A 261 0.33 18.44 -21.66
N VAL A 262 1.25 18.01 -20.78
CA VAL A 262 0.97 17.95 -19.34
C VAL A 262 0.97 19.37 -18.78
N SER A 263 -0.13 19.76 -18.12
CA SER A 263 -0.26 21.11 -17.54
C SER A 263 0.85 21.38 -16.51
N ARG A 264 1.28 22.64 -16.42
CA ARG A 264 2.25 23.07 -15.40
C ARG A 264 1.76 22.72 -13.99
N SER A 265 0.47 22.80 -13.75
CA SER A 265 -0.18 22.46 -12.50
C SER A 265 0.13 21.00 -12.09
N VAL A 266 -0.03 20.04 -13.01
CA VAL A 266 0.29 18.62 -12.76
C VAL A 266 1.79 18.42 -12.50
N LEU A 267 2.68 19.11 -13.22
CA LEU A 267 4.12 19.02 -12.98
C LEU A 267 4.50 19.55 -11.59
N CYS A 268 3.90 20.66 -11.16
CA CYS A 268 4.12 21.20 -9.81
C CYS A 268 3.57 20.28 -8.73
N GLY A 269 2.38 19.70 -8.95
CA GLY A 269 1.82 18.67 -8.09
C GLY A 269 2.71 17.43 -7.98
N LEU A 270 3.34 17.02 -9.09
CA LEU A 270 4.28 15.90 -9.13
C LEU A 270 5.57 16.20 -8.37
N LEU A 271 6.16 17.40 -8.51
CA LEU A 271 7.34 17.81 -7.75
C LEU A 271 7.06 17.89 -6.25
N ALA A 272 5.92 18.46 -5.86
CA ALA A 272 5.47 18.51 -4.47
C ALA A 272 5.33 17.11 -3.86
N ASN A 273 4.67 16.20 -4.60
CA ASN A 273 4.54 14.81 -4.19
C ASN A 273 5.88 14.07 -4.17
N GLY A 274 6.78 14.40 -5.11
CA GLY A 274 8.15 13.90 -5.12
C GLY A 274 8.91 14.25 -3.84
N ALA A 275 8.81 15.50 -3.37
CA ALA A 275 9.41 15.93 -2.11
C ALA A 275 8.81 15.18 -0.90
N MET A 276 7.49 15.04 -0.84
CA MET A 276 6.81 14.27 0.21
C MET A 276 7.22 12.79 0.19
N ARG A 277 7.37 12.22 -1.00
CA ARG A 277 7.80 10.83 -1.18
C ARG A 277 9.27 10.65 -0.80
N GLY A 278 10.13 11.61 -1.16
CA GLY A 278 11.53 11.68 -0.73
C GLY A 278 11.67 11.79 0.79
N LEU A 279 10.87 12.66 1.41
CA LEU A 279 10.78 12.75 2.86
C LEU A 279 10.40 11.41 3.50
N SER A 280 9.39 10.72 2.95
CA SER A 280 8.98 9.41 3.47
C SER A 280 10.10 8.38 3.39
N GLY A 281 10.83 8.31 2.26
CA GLY A 281 12.02 7.45 2.12
C GLY A 281 13.11 7.83 3.10
N PHE A 282 13.41 9.11 3.22
CA PHE A 282 14.39 9.64 4.17
C PHE A 282 14.07 9.25 5.62
N LEU A 283 12.84 9.54 6.07
CA LEU A 283 12.43 9.25 7.46
C LEU A 283 12.47 7.76 7.77
N ILE A 284 12.04 6.89 6.85
CA ILE A 284 12.06 5.44 7.06
C ILE A 284 13.47 4.96 7.37
N PHE A 285 14.44 5.29 6.51
CA PHE A 285 15.80 4.77 6.67
C PHE A 285 16.59 5.53 7.73
N PHE A 286 16.50 6.85 7.76
CA PHE A 286 17.20 7.65 8.76
C PHE A 286 16.76 7.31 10.19
N LEU A 287 15.44 7.30 10.44
CA LEU A 287 14.93 6.97 11.77
C LEU A 287 15.15 5.49 12.13
N ALA A 288 15.14 4.58 11.13
CA ALA A 288 15.49 3.19 11.38
C ALA A 288 16.89 3.08 11.98
N PHE A 289 17.90 3.72 11.39
CA PHE A 289 19.28 3.69 11.90
C PHE A 289 19.46 4.53 13.16
N LEU A 290 18.87 5.73 13.20
CA LEU A 290 18.96 6.60 14.36
C LEU A 290 18.38 5.94 15.62
N LEU A 291 17.17 5.41 15.54
CA LEU A 291 16.50 4.80 16.70
C LEU A 291 17.02 3.41 17.05
N ARG A 292 17.79 2.80 16.17
CA ARG A 292 18.55 1.59 16.46
C ARG A 292 19.74 1.89 17.38
N GLU A 293 20.49 2.97 17.09
CA GLU A 293 21.65 3.39 17.88
C GLU A 293 21.25 4.20 19.11
N HIS A 294 20.26 5.06 18.96
CA HIS A 294 19.76 5.98 19.98
C HIS A 294 18.25 5.78 20.17
N PRO A 295 17.81 4.73 20.86
CA PRO A 295 16.40 4.50 21.14
C PRO A 295 15.76 5.68 21.91
N LEU A 296 14.46 5.85 21.78
CA LEU A 296 13.71 6.82 22.57
C LEU A 296 13.83 6.49 24.07
N ALA A 297 13.88 7.52 24.91
CA ALA A 297 14.21 7.43 26.33
C ALA A 297 13.57 6.23 27.05
N GLY A 298 14.40 5.34 27.60
CA GLY A 298 13.98 4.18 28.39
C GLY A 298 13.37 3.02 27.61
N GLN A 299 13.41 3.04 26.26
CA GLN A 299 12.76 2.02 25.42
C GLN A 299 13.80 1.20 24.62
N SER A 300 13.38 0.02 24.15
CA SER A 300 14.19 -0.75 23.19
C SER A 300 14.10 -0.12 21.78
N ALA A 301 15.10 -0.38 20.94
CA ALA A 301 15.11 0.04 19.55
C ALA A 301 13.87 -0.45 18.78
N ALA A 302 13.44 -1.69 19.02
CA ALA A 302 12.25 -2.28 18.39
C ALA A 302 10.97 -1.54 18.78
N VAL A 303 10.81 -1.16 20.06
CA VAL A 303 9.64 -0.39 20.53
C VAL A 303 9.66 1.02 19.94
N SER A 304 10.81 1.69 19.93
CA SER A 304 10.94 3.03 19.35
C SER A 304 10.58 3.06 17.87
N LEU A 305 11.07 2.09 17.10
CA LEU A 305 10.72 1.91 15.68
C LEU A 305 9.23 1.57 15.49
N GLY A 306 8.69 0.74 16.39
CA GLY A 306 7.27 0.40 16.41
C GLY A 306 6.39 1.64 16.59
N ILE A 307 6.72 2.52 17.54
CA ILE A 307 5.98 3.77 17.78
C ILE A 307 5.98 4.64 16.53
N VAL A 308 7.14 4.87 15.92
CA VAL A 308 7.27 5.70 14.71
C VAL A 308 6.50 5.07 13.53
N GLY A 309 6.64 3.75 13.34
CA GLY A 309 5.96 3.02 12.28
C GLY A 309 4.44 3.06 12.43
N VAL A 310 3.92 2.85 13.65
CA VAL A 310 2.48 2.95 13.96
C VAL A 310 1.99 4.38 13.76
N SER A 311 2.75 5.40 14.22
CA SER A 311 2.38 6.80 14.03
C SER A 311 2.26 7.15 12.55
N ALA A 312 3.23 6.78 11.72
CA ALA A 312 3.19 6.97 10.28
C ALA A 312 2.01 6.23 9.61
N GLY A 313 1.76 4.98 10.02
CA GLY A 313 0.66 4.16 9.53
C GLY A 313 -0.71 4.74 9.87
N VAL A 314 -0.93 5.15 11.12
CA VAL A 314 -2.16 5.80 11.56
C VAL A 314 -2.36 7.13 10.82
N GLY A 315 -1.31 7.93 10.71
CA GLY A 315 -1.35 9.16 9.92
C GLY A 315 -1.79 8.89 8.48
N ASN A 316 -1.18 7.93 7.81
CA ASN A 316 -1.54 7.55 6.43
C ASN A 316 -2.99 7.05 6.30
N ALA A 317 -3.48 6.27 7.26
CA ALA A 317 -4.87 5.82 7.31
C ALA A 317 -5.84 6.99 7.45
N CYS A 318 -5.58 7.89 8.40
CA CYS A 318 -6.37 9.11 8.62
C CYS A 318 -6.34 10.02 7.37
N GLY A 319 -5.17 10.23 6.77
CA GLY A 319 -5.03 11.02 5.54
C GLY A 319 -5.82 10.43 4.36
N THR A 320 -5.79 9.10 4.20
CA THR A 320 -6.59 8.40 3.19
C THR A 320 -8.10 8.57 3.44
N ALA A 321 -8.55 8.45 4.69
CA ALA A 321 -9.95 8.62 5.07
C ALA A 321 -10.43 10.05 4.84
N VAL A 322 -9.66 11.04 5.28
CA VAL A 322 -9.95 12.47 5.08
C VAL A 322 -9.95 12.84 3.59
N GLY A 323 -8.98 12.33 2.82
CA GLY A 323 -8.91 12.56 1.38
C GLY A 323 -10.11 12.00 0.62
N ALA A 324 -10.62 10.85 1.03
CA ALA A 324 -11.85 10.29 0.48
C ALA A 324 -13.09 11.15 0.79
N TRP A 325 -13.12 11.83 1.94
CA TRP A 325 -14.20 12.74 2.34
C TRP A 325 -14.12 14.08 1.62
N LEU A 326 -12.92 14.66 1.48
CA LEU A 326 -12.69 15.95 0.82
C LEU A 326 -13.02 15.94 -0.68
N ARG A 327 -13.21 14.77 -1.32
CA ARG A 327 -13.57 14.60 -2.74
C ARG A 327 -12.71 15.43 -3.68
N ALA A 328 -11.42 15.58 -3.38
CA ALA A 328 -10.43 16.33 -4.17
C ALA A 328 -10.89 17.76 -4.58
N ARG A 329 -11.60 18.45 -3.69
CA ARG A 329 -11.91 19.88 -3.89
C ARG A 329 -10.61 20.68 -3.78
N ALA A 330 -10.29 21.48 -4.79
CA ALA A 330 -9.08 22.29 -4.88
C ALA A 330 -7.76 21.51 -4.56
N PRO A 331 -7.39 20.53 -5.38
CA PRO A 331 -6.24 19.67 -5.10
C PRO A 331 -4.92 20.43 -4.97
N GLU A 332 -4.76 21.55 -5.66
CA GLU A 332 -3.60 22.43 -5.57
C GLU A 332 -3.47 23.07 -4.16
N ALA A 333 -4.58 23.52 -3.60
CA ALA A 333 -4.59 24.09 -2.25
C ALA A 333 -4.30 23.02 -1.19
N ILE A 334 -4.81 21.79 -1.37
CA ILE A 334 -4.50 20.67 -0.47
C ILE A 334 -3.00 20.39 -0.51
N ILE A 335 -2.39 20.30 -1.70
CA ILE A 335 -0.95 20.06 -1.85
C ILE A 335 -0.13 21.16 -1.18
N ALA A 336 -0.49 22.43 -1.37
CA ALA A 336 0.19 23.55 -0.71
C ALA A 336 0.07 23.48 0.82
N SER A 337 -1.14 23.21 1.32
CA SER A 337 -1.40 23.10 2.77
C SER A 337 -0.61 21.97 3.42
N VAL A 338 -0.58 20.78 2.80
CA VAL A 338 0.15 19.63 3.38
C VAL A 338 1.67 19.85 3.37
N LEU A 339 2.21 20.56 2.38
CA LEU A 339 3.62 20.95 2.37
C LEU A 339 3.94 21.92 3.50
N CYS A 340 3.11 22.95 3.70
CA CYS A 340 3.29 23.93 4.78
C CYS A 340 3.20 23.27 6.16
N VAL A 341 2.20 22.41 6.38
CA VAL A 341 2.02 21.68 7.65
C VAL A 341 3.23 20.77 7.91
N THR A 342 3.64 19.99 6.91
CA THR A 342 4.77 19.08 7.07
C THR A 342 6.08 19.85 7.32
N LEU A 343 6.29 20.97 6.63
CA LEU A 343 7.44 21.83 6.86
C LEU A 343 7.47 22.39 8.28
N GLY A 344 6.34 22.92 8.76
CA GLY A 344 6.22 23.45 10.12
C GLY A 344 6.55 22.40 11.18
N VAL A 345 5.98 21.19 11.05
CA VAL A 345 6.26 20.09 11.97
C VAL A 345 7.72 19.61 11.88
N ALA A 346 8.30 19.55 10.66
CA ALA A 346 9.71 19.16 10.49
C ALA A 346 10.67 20.19 11.14
N VAL A 347 10.38 21.47 11.01
CA VAL A 347 11.14 22.54 11.69
C VAL A 347 11.00 22.43 13.20
N LEU A 348 9.78 22.23 13.73
CA LEU A 348 9.58 22.01 15.16
C LEU A 348 10.35 20.77 15.66
N ALA A 349 10.35 19.67 14.88
CA ALA A 349 11.11 18.48 15.22
C ALA A 349 12.63 18.70 15.18
N ALA A 350 13.13 19.63 14.36
CA ALA A 350 14.55 20.00 14.32
C ALA A 350 14.94 20.89 15.52
N VAL A 351 14.08 21.81 15.90
CA VAL A 351 14.33 22.74 17.01
C VAL A 351 14.17 22.04 18.38
N PHE A 352 13.08 21.29 18.54
CA PHE A 352 12.74 20.60 19.79
C PHE A 352 12.89 19.08 19.66
N PHE A 353 14.08 18.63 19.26
CA PHE A 353 14.31 17.20 19.02
C PHE A 353 13.94 16.36 20.24
N SER A 354 12.86 15.58 20.10
CA SER A 354 12.42 14.61 21.10
C SER A 354 11.64 13.48 20.46
N GLY A 355 11.45 12.37 21.17
CA GLY A 355 10.68 11.23 20.70
C GLY A 355 9.24 11.58 20.32
N LEU A 356 8.62 12.52 21.05
CA LEU A 356 7.28 13.00 20.75
C LEU A 356 7.24 13.70 19.38
N PHE A 357 8.15 14.65 19.12
CA PHE A 357 8.16 15.39 17.86
C PHE A 357 8.53 14.49 16.68
N VAL A 358 9.37 13.47 16.88
CA VAL A 358 9.66 12.44 15.85
C VAL A 358 8.40 11.64 15.51
N ALA A 359 7.63 11.20 16.51
CA ALA A 359 6.38 10.47 16.30
C ALA A 359 5.31 11.36 15.62
N VAL A 360 5.20 12.63 16.05
CA VAL A 360 4.29 13.61 15.43
C VAL A 360 4.68 13.88 13.98
N LEU A 361 5.97 14.03 13.69
CA LEU A 361 6.45 14.20 12.31
C LEU A 361 6.13 12.96 11.44
N ALA A 362 6.35 11.76 11.97
CA ALA A 362 6.02 10.52 11.26
C ALA A 362 4.51 10.42 10.96
N ALA A 363 3.65 10.72 11.93
CA ALA A 363 2.20 10.74 11.75
C ALA A 363 1.78 11.80 10.71
N THR A 364 2.32 13.02 10.82
CA THR A 364 2.05 14.12 9.89
C THR A 364 2.53 13.80 8.48
N ALA A 365 3.74 13.25 8.33
CA ALA A 365 4.28 12.84 7.05
C ALA A 365 3.40 11.76 6.38
N GLY A 366 2.95 10.76 7.14
CA GLY A 366 2.02 9.75 6.65
C GLY A 366 0.68 10.33 6.20
N PHE A 367 0.08 11.18 7.03
CA PHE A 367 -1.19 11.85 6.73
C PHE A 367 -1.10 12.74 5.47
N CYS A 368 -0.11 13.60 5.45
CA CYS A 368 0.12 14.54 4.35
C CYS A 368 0.50 13.82 3.04
N GLN A 369 1.29 12.74 3.12
CA GLN A 369 1.63 11.92 1.96
C GLN A 369 0.39 11.30 1.30
N ALA A 370 -0.56 10.79 2.09
CA ALA A 370 -1.81 10.22 1.57
C ALA A 370 -2.66 11.29 0.86
N LEU A 371 -2.84 12.46 1.50
CA LEU A 371 -3.59 13.58 0.90
C LEU A 371 -2.94 14.12 -0.36
N ALA A 372 -1.62 14.32 -0.35
CA ALA A 372 -0.87 14.78 -1.51
C ALA A 372 -1.01 13.82 -2.70
N LYS A 373 -0.92 12.51 -2.46
CA LYS A 373 -1.06 11.50 -3.50
C LYS A 373 -2.46 11.49 -4.10
N LEU A 374 -3.51 11.50 -3.27
CA LEU A 374 -4.90 11.56 -3.75
C LEU A 374 -5.17 12.84 -4.56
N SER A 375 -4.59 13.96 -4.14
CA SER A 375 -4.71 15.24 -4.85
C SER A 375 -4.00 15.21 -6.20
N LEU A 376 -2.78 14.66 -6.28
CA LEU A 376 -2.07 14.47 -7.53
C LEU A 376 -2.84 13.58 -8.51
N ASP A 377 -3.38 12.47 -8.03
CA ASP A 377 -4.17 11.55 -8.84
C ASP A 377 -5.42 12.24 -9.41
N ALA A 378 -6.07 13.10 -8.61
CA ALA A 378 -7.21 13.91 -9.06
C ALA A 378 -6.80 14.94 -10.13
N MET A 379 -5.64 15.59 -9.99
CA MET A 379 -5.10 16.52 -10.99
C MET A 379 -4.79 15.80 -12.31
N ILE A 380 -4.16 14.64 -12.25
CA ILE A 380 -3.88 13.83 -13.46
C ILE A 380 -5.20 13.42 -14.14
N GLN A 381 -6.21 13.02 -13.37
CA GLN A 381 -7.52 12.65 -13.92
C GLN A 381 -8.25 13.83 -14.56
N ARG A 382 -8.13 15.03 -13.98
CA ARG A 382 -8.78 16.25 -14.47
C ARG A 382 -8.08 16.85 -15.70
N ASP A 383 -6.75 16.96 -15.65
CA ASP A 383 -5.96 17.81 -16.55
C ASP A 383 -5.25 17.04 -17.66
N VAL A 384 -5.17 15.70 -17.59
CA VAL A 384 -4.50 14.88 -18.59
C VAL A 384 -5.52 14.20 -19.52
N PRO A 385 -5.38 14.34 -20.84
CA PRO A 385 -6.24 13.68 -21.82
C PRO A 385 -6.30 12.16 -21.62
N GLU A 386 -7.47 11.56 -21.82
CA GLU A 386 -7.69 10.13 -21.57
C GLU A 386 -6.71 9.22 -22.34
N ALA A 387 -6.40 9.59 -23.59
CA ALA A 387 -5.49 8.82 -24.45
C ALA A 387 -4.08 8.64 -23.88
N VAL A 388 -3.60 9.55 -23.02
CA VAL A 388 -2.25 9.51 -22.43
C VAL A 388 -2.26 9.40 -20.91
N ARG A 389 -3.43 9.33 -20.30
CA ARG A 389 -3.62 9.32 -18.83
C ARG A 389 -2.92 8.13 -18.16
N THR A 390 -3.07 6.92 -18.71
CA THR A 390 -2.40 5.72 -18.20
C THR A 390 -0.89 5.86 -18.21
N SER A 391 -0.33 6.41 -19.29
CA SER A 391 1.11 6.68 -19.39
C SER A 391 1.57 7.75 -18.39
N ALA A 392 0.75 8.77 -18.13
CA ALA A 392 1.02 9.80 -17.14
C ALA A 392 1.05 9.23 -15.73
N PHE A 393 0.09 8.37 -15.36
CA PHE A 393 0.10 7.65 -14.09
C PHE A 393 1.34 6.78 -13.92
N ALA A 394 1.69 5.95 -14.93
CA ALA A 394 2.85 5.07 -14.86
C ALA A 394 4.15 5.87 -14.63
N ARG A 395 4.32 6.98 -15.36
CA ARG A 395 5.51 7.86 -15.21
C ARG A 395 5.53 8.58 -13.87
N SER A 396 4.38 9.05 -13.38
CA SER A 396 4.30 9.68 -12.06
C SER A 396 4.70 8.70 -10.96
N GLU A 397 4.22 7.45 -11.00
CA GLU A 397 4.61 6.42 -10.03
C GLU A 397 6.11 6.13 -10.08
N THR A 398 6.70 6.04 -11.27
CA THR A 398 8.16 5.86 -11.42
C THR A 398 8.94 7.01 -10.80
N LEU A 399 8.56 8.26 -11.08
CA LEU A 399 9.22 9.45 -10.52
C LEU A 399 9.09 9.51 -8.99
N LEU A 400 7.91 9.21 -8.46
CA LEU A 400 7.68 9.15 -7.02
C LEU A 400 8.50 8.05 -6.35
N GLN A 401 8.69 6.92 -7.02
CA GLN A 401 9.53 5.84 -6.49
C GLN A 401 11.01 6.22 -6.51
N VAL A 402 11.49 6.86 -7.57
CA VAL A 402 12.87 7.41 -7.64
C VAL A 402 13.09 8.42 -6.51
N ALA A 403 12.14 9.34 -6.29
CA ALA A 403 12.21 10.31 -5.20
C ALA A 403 12.30 9.63 -3.82
N TRP A 404 11.51 8.57 -3.61
CA TRP A 404 11.54 7.78 -2.37
C TRP A 404 12.92 7.15 -2.12
N VAL A 405 13.54 6.60 -3.16
CA VAL A 405 14.85 5.96 -3.05
C VAL A 405 15.96 7.00 -2.83
N LEU A 406 15.90 8.14 -3.53
CA LEU A 406 16.86 9.22 -3.30
C LEU A 406 16.77 9.73 -1.85
N GLY A 407 15.57 9.93 -1.34
CA GLY A 407 15.37 10.26 0.08
C GLY A 407 15.93 9.20 1.02
N GLY A 408 15.66 7.93 0.73
CA GLY A 408 16.20 6.80 1.48
C GLY A 408 17.72 6.73 1.47
N ALA A 409 18.34 6.94 0.31
CA ALA A 409 19.80 6.99 0.15
C ALA A 409 20.41 8.11 1.02
N ILE A 410 19.81 9.31 1.01
CA ILE A 410 20.23 10.39 1.90
C ILE A 410 20.14 9.95 3.37
N GLY A 411 19.03 9.30 3.76
CA GLY A 411 18.83 8.82 5.14
C GLY A 411 19.84 7.77 5.59
N ILE A 412 20.33 6.93 4.68
CA ILE A 412 21.34 5.90 4.98
C ILE A 412 22.73 6.52 5.16
N VAL A 413 23.08 7.52 4.35
CA VAL A 413 24.45 8.10 4.34
C VAL A 413 24.62 9.15 5.43
N LEU A 414 23.55 9.80 5.88
CA LEU A 414 23.61 10.90 6.83
C LEU A 414 24.13 10.44 8.19
N PRO A 415 25.00 11.24 8.89
CA PRO A 415 25.38 10.99 10.28
C PRO A 415 24.16 10.89 11.20
N LEU A 416 24.20 9.98 12.17
CA LEU A 416 23.08 9.69 13.07
C LEU A 416 22.94 10.76 14.17
N ASN A 417 22.68 11.99 13.75
CA ASN A 417 22.37 13.12 14.62
C ASN A 417 20.91 13.53 14.40
N GLY A 418 20.11 13.47 15.46
CA GLY A 418 18.66 13.71 15.36
C GLY A 418 18.33 15.10 14.86
N VAL A 419 19.00 16.15 15.36
CA VAL A 419 18.76 17.55 14.94
C VAL A 419 19.15 17.74 13.48
N LEU A 420 20.30 17.22 13.06
CA LEU A 420 20.74 17.25 11.67
C LEU A 420 19.73 16.54 10.75
N GLY A 421 19.28 15.34 11.15
CA GLY A 421 18.30 14.59 10.38
C GLY A 421 16.97 15.33 10.21
N MET A 422 16.44 15.92 11.27
CA MET A 422 15.19 16.69 11.18
C MET A 422 15.37 17.97 10.37
N SER A 423 16.55 18.60 10.42
CA SER A 423 16.89 19.76 9.57
C SER A 423 16.92 19.39 8.09
N VAL A 424 17.49 18.23 7.75
CA VAL A 424 17.47 17.70 6.37
C VAL A 424 16.05 17.35 5.94
N ALA A 425 15.23 16.78 6.82
CA ALA A 425 13.81 16.55 6.55
C ALA A 425 13.08 17.85 6.23
N ALA A 426 13.30 18.91 7.01
CA ALA A 426 12.74 20.23 6.75
C ALA A 426 13.24 20.81 5.40
N ALA A 427 14.52 20.65 5.07
CA ALA A 427 15.10 21.12 3.81
C ALA A 427 14.49 20.41 2.58
N ILE A 428 14.25 19.09 2.65
CA ILE A 428 13.60 18.33 1.57
C ILE A 428 12.19 18.88 1.31
N VAL A 429 11.42 19.14 2.36
CA VAL A 429 10.05 19.67 2.23
C VAL A 429 10.08 21.12 1.75
N ALA A 430 10.99 21.96 2.27
CA ALA A 430 11.14 23.36 1.87
C ALA A 430 11.47 23.47 0.37
N LEU A 431 12.37 22.63 -0.14
CA LEU A 431 12.69 22.55 -1.57
C LEU A 431 11.45 22.21 -2.40
N GLY A 432 10.67 21.20 -1.98
CA GLY A 432 9.41 20.85 -2.64
C GLY A 432 8.37 21.97 -2.60
N ALA A 433 8.24 22.63 -1.46
CA ALA A 433 7.32 23.76 -1.28
C ALA A 433 7.69 24.96 -2.18
N THR A 434 8.96 25.35 -2.23
CA THR A 434 9.42 26.45 -3.10
C THR A 434 9.20 26.16 -4.58
N MET A 435 9.47 24.93 -5.03
CA MET A 435 9.22 24.50 -6.41
C MET A 435 7.73 24.50 -6.75
N ALA A 436 6.88 23.98 -5.85
CA ALA A 436 5.44 23.94 -6.05
C ALA A 436 4.82 25.34 -6.07
N VAL A 437 5.17 26.20 -5.10
CA VAL A 437 4.64 27.58 -5.01
C VAL A 437 5.02 28.38 -6.24
N ARG A 438 6.30 28.38 -6.64
CA ARG A 438 6.75 29.08 -7.86
C ARG A 438 5.98 28.62 -9.09
N GLY A 439 5.72 27.31 -9.19
CA GLY A 439 5.01 26.77 -10.33
C GLY A 439 3.50 27.09 -10.33
N PHE A 440 2.84 27.06 -9.18
CA PHE A 440 1.41 27.42 -9.07
C PHE A 440 1.16 28.91 -9.28
N LEU A 441 2.07 29.79 -8.81
CA LEU A 441 1.98 31.24 -9.03
C LEU A 441 2.21 31.62 -10.50
N SER A 442 3.05 30.85 -11.23
CA SER A 442 3.36 31.09 -12.63
C SER A 442 2.36 30.44 -13.59
N ALA A 443 1.40 29.66 -13.10
CA ALA A 443 0.39 29.02 -13.93
C ALA A 443 -0.68 30.05 -14.34
N PRO A 444 -0.98 30.22 -15.65
CA PRO A 444 -2.07 31.07 -16.09
C PRO A 444 -3.39 30.55 -15.48
N ARG A 445 -4.14 31.44 -14.82
CA ARG A 445 -5.48 31.12 -14.34
C ARG A 445 -6.34 30.78 -15.56
N HIS A 446 -6.71 29.52 -15.76
CA HIS A 446 -7.68 29.15 -16.78
C HIS A 446 -9.03 29.79 -16.39
N HIS A 447 -9.45 30.79 -17.15
CA HIS A 447 -10.84 31.18 -17.20
C HIS A 447 -11.66 29.97 -17.67
N PRO A 448 -12.81 29.67 -17.03
CA PRO A 448 -13.71 28.63 -17.52
C PRO A 448 -14.09 28.99 -18.96
N GLN A 449 -13.72 28.17 -19.93
CA GLN A 449 -14.21 28.32 -21.31
C GLN A 449 -15.73 28.31 -21.25
N GLN A 450 -16.33 29.42 -21.63
CA GLN A 450 -17.77 29.57 -21.88
C GLN A 450 -18.17 28.43 -22.82
N ARG A 451 -19.11 27.62 -22.38
CA ARG A 451 -19.79 26.65 -23.26
C ARG A 451 -20.26 27.42 -24.50
N PRO A 452 -19.92 26.95 -25.71
CA PRO A 452 -20.52 27.57 -26.91
C PRO A 452 -22.02 27.51 -26.78
N SER A 453 -22.67 28.68 -26.90
CA SER A 453 -24.08 28.83 -26.92
C SER A 453 -24.65 27.95 -28.04
N ARG A 454 -25.59 27.05 -27.70
CA ARG A 454 -26.34 26.31 -28.71
C ARG A 454 -26.97 27.28 -29.69
N PRO A 455 -26.83 27.08 -31.02
CA PRO A 455 -27.56 27.88 -31.96
C PRO A 455 -29.08 27.65 -31.72
N ARG A 456 -29.80 28.75 -31.53
CA ARG A 456 -31.25 28.73 -31.56
C ARG A 456 -31.65 28.31 -32.98
N VAL A 457 -32.26 27.14 -33.10
CA VAL A 457 -32.95 26.76 -34.33
C VAL A 457 -34.23 27.60 -34.34
N ALA A 458 -34.36 28.45 -35.38
CA ALA A 458 -35.56 29.20 -35.70
C ALA A 458 -36.61 28.29 -36.32
#